data_118895d9799d0798937db84e8c293b41
#
_entry.id   118895d9799d0798937db84e8c293b41
#
_cell.length_a   1.000
_cell.length_b   1.000
_cell.length_c   1.000
_cell.angle_alpha   90.00
_cell.angle_beta   90.00
_cell.angle_gamma   90.00
#
_symmetry.space_group_name_H-M   'P 1'
#
loop_
_entity.id
_entity.type
_entity.pdbx_description
1 polymer ?
#
loop_
_entity_poly.entity_id
_entity_poly.type
_entity_poly.pdbx_seq_one_letter_code
_entity_poly.pdbx_strand_id
1 'polypeptide(L)'
;YLSVLYLFNTDNAVVSDLNIVGKAPGYNPNTVSTTTDEYKTTSLYSESNKNITITNCDVKGSSWGIFLQYNKNAVITNNNIHDQYTTGLINFGSANSIIANNTVTNAVNHGIDVRHGTGPNVTVFNNTVIGSKEGIYLMHSSGHKVYNNTIIKCTLSSITAYGSGNEAIFNNTLTGSRIGIIVGGGYYNVTISNNNYNLDRLPFPPSFPYYIVQADNKYQDADKAQGTYYDSAKEPQAVIIVDDVTMYYKNGTKLHINLKDNNGYNLAKTNITVTINGVSYNKTTDDKGVVEMNIYLRPGVYTATVAYAGNKTLGANSVDAKITVLSTITGNNITKMYQNGTQFFATFVNGQGKILANTNVTFNIHGVFYTKQTDANGTAKMNIMLRPGHYILTAY
;
A
#
# COMPACT_ATOMS: atom_id res chain seq x y z
N TYR A 1 29.86 3.35 -30.44
CA TYR A 1 29.25 4.12 -29.35
C TYR A 1 30.27 5.12 -28.78
N LEU A 2 29.87 6.33 -28.53
CA LEU A 2 30.69 7.27 -27.76
C LEU A 2 30.46 7.04 -26.29
N SER A 3 31.46 6.68 -25.53
CA SER A 3 31.39 6.43 -24.08
C SER A 3 32.34 7.31 -23.30
N VAL A 4 31.97 7.70 -22.09
CA VAL A 4 32.90 8.40 -21.18
C VAL A 4 33.91 7.44 -20.61
N LEU A 5 33.47 6.23 -20.24
CA LEU A 5 34.31 5.13 -19.79
C LEU A 5 33.99 3.88 -20.58
N TYR A 6 35.02 3.26 -21.17
CA TYR A 6 34.88 2.03 -21.93
C TYR A 6 35.81 0.92 -21.42
N LEU A 7 35.23 -0.20 -21.06
CA LEU A 7 35.93 -1.40 -20.65
C LEU A 7 35.74 -2.47 -21.72
N PHE A 8 36.81 -2.90 -22.35
CA PHE A 8 36.75 -3.90 -23.41
C PHE A 8 37.72 -5.02 -23.15
N ASN A 9 37.23 -6.26 -23.19
CA ASN A 9 38.02 -7.48 -23.03
C ASN A 9 38.94 -7.44 -21.79
N THR A 10 38.43 -6.93 -20.68
CA THR A 10 39.13 -6.75 -19.42
C THR A 10 38.52 -7.66 -18.38
N ASP A 11 39.30 -8.51 -17.75
CA ASP A 11 38.80 -9.41 -16.70
C ASP A 11 39.11 -8.87 -15.30
N ASN A 12 38.19 -9.15 -14.35
CA ASN A 12 38.30 -8.78 -12.94
C ASN A 12 38.45 -7.27 -12.68
N ALA A 13 37.92 -6.42 -13.57
CA ALA A 13 37.96 -4.97 -13.38
C ALA A 13 36.95 -4.52 -12.32
N VAL A 14 37.37 -3.53 -11.55
CA VAL A 14 36.50 -2.83 -10.59
C VAL A 14 36.43 -1.36 -10.96
N VAL A 15 35.19 -0.86 -11.13
CA VAL A 15 34.90 0.55 -11.30
C VAL A 15 34.11 0.99 -10.09
N SER A 16 34.69 1.86 -9.29
CA SER A 16 34.02 2.33 -8.06
C SER A 16 34.24 3.81 -7.80
N ASP A 17 33.27 4.38 -7.06
CA ASP A 17 33.37 5.71 -6.46
C ASP A 17 33.59 6.84 -7.49
N LEU A 18 33.05 6.68 -8.69
CA LEU A 18 33.22 7.64 -9.81
C LEU A 18 31.92 8.45 -10.01
N ASN A 19 32.09 9.73 -10.34
CA ASN A 19 31.07 10.55 -10.93
C ASN A 19 31.24 10.58 -12.44
N ILE A 20 30.38 9.88 -13.17
CA ILE A 20 30.45 9.69 -14.62
C ILE A 20 29.36 10.53 -15.28
N VAL A 21 29.78 11.67 -15.83
CA VAL A 21 28.86 12.61 -16.49
C VAL A 21 29.03 12.47 -18.01
N GLY A 22 28.03 11.87 -18.61
CA GLY A 22 27.90 11.85 -20.05
C GLY A 22 27.37 13.17 -20.59
N LYS A 23 27.54 13.40 -21.88
CA LYS A 23 26.88 14.48 -22.58
C LYS A 23 26.41 13.95 -23.93
N ALA A 24 25.08 13.93 -24.12
CA ALA A 24 24.51 13.65 -25.44
C ALA A 24 24.65 14.90 -26.31
N PRO A 25 25.38 14.89 -27.40
CA PRO A 25 25.49 16.05 -28.29
C PRO A 25 24.12 16.34 -28.92
N GLY A 26 23.61 17.53 -28.73
CA GLY A 26 22.43 18.05 -29.44
C GLY A 26 21.10 17.34 -29.13
N TYR A 27 20.97 16.68 -27.99
CA TYR A 27 19.73 16.03 -27.59
C TYR A 27 18.58 17.03 -27.41
N ASN A 28 17.54 16.88 -28.21
CA ASN A 28 16.26 17.53 -27.99
C ASN A 28 15.19 16.45 -27.70
N PRO A 29 14.62 16.41 -26.49
CA PRO A 29 13.64 15.40 -26.12
C PRO A 29 12.39 15.39 -27.00
N ASN A 30 12.12 16.48 -27.71
CA ASN A 30 10.95 16.64 -28.58
C ASN A 30 11.20 16.17 -30.03
N THR A 31 12.43 15.81 -30.40
CA THR A 31 12.79 15.50 -31.79
C THR A 31 13.42 14.11 -31.99
N VAL A 32 13.45 13.28 -30.96
CA VAL A 32 14.12 11.96 -31.05
C VAL A 32 13.34 11.00 -31.92
N SER A 33 13.84 10.78 -33.14
CA SER A 33 13.53 9.60 -33.93
C SER A 33 14.27 8.40 -33.34
N THR A 34 13.56 7.35 -33.01
CA THR A 34 14.09 6.11 -32.41
C THR A 34 14.96 5.28 -33.38
N THR A 35 15.24 5.78 -34.57
CA THR A 35 15.80 5.00 -35.70
C THR A 35 17.20 5.40 -36.16
N THR A 36 17.81 6.45 -35.62
CA THR A 36 19.16 6.86 -36.07
C THR A 36 20.22 6.63 -35.00
N ASP A 37 21.25 5.88 -35.33
CA ASP A 37 22.36 5.52 -34.45
C ASP A 37 23.27 6.67 -34.05
N GLU A 38 23.06 7.87 -34.59
CA GLU A 38 23.95 9.02 -34.47
C GLU A 38 24.02 9.65 -33.06
N TYR A 39 23.09 9.28 -32.14
CA TYR A 39 22.99 9.91 -30.82
C TYR A 39 23.18 8.93 -29.64
N LYS A 40 23.70 7.75 -29.89
CA LYS A 40 23.89 6.74 -28.84
C LYS A 40 25.16 6.98 -28.05
N THR A 41 25.08 7.81 -27.04
CA THR A 41 26.15 8.02 -26.07
C THR A 41 25.92 7.17 -24.83
N THR A 42 26.97 6.66 -24.25
CA THR A 42 26.95 5.83 -23.04
C THR A 42 27.86 6.45 -21.98
N SER A 43 27.40 6.55 -20.74
CA SER A 43 28.29 7.00 -19.67
C SER A 43 29.34 5.95 -19.36
N LEU A 44 28.93 4.71 -19.09
CA LEU A 44 29.84 3.59 -18.87
C LEU A 44 29.46 2.42 -19.79
N TYR A 45 30.36 2.03 -20.67
CA TYR A 45 30.20 0.90 -21.58
C TYR A 45 31.18 -0.21 -21.24
N SER A 46 30.67 -1.41 -21.08
CA SER A 46 31.45 -2.60 -20.75
C SER A 46 31.12 -3.72 -21.73
N GLU A 47 32.11 -4.22 -22.44
CA GLU A 47 31.92 -5.22 -23.48
C GLU A 47 32.89 -6.38 -23.35
N SER A 48 32.37 -7.61 -23.45
CA SER A 48 33.13 -8.87 -23.49
C SER A 48 34.05 -9.08 -22.28
N ASN A 49 33.71 -8.57 -21.12
CA ASN A 49 34.51 -8.69 -19.91
C ASN A 49 34.02 -9.84 -19.03
N LYS A 50 34.87 -10.33 -18.11
CA LYS A 50 34.52 -11.31 -17.09
C LYS A 50 34.76 -10.77 -15.69
N ASN A 51 33.89 -11.12 -14.75
CA ASN A 51 33.99 -10.80 -13.32
C ASN A 51 34.21 -9.30 -13.07
N ILE A 52 33.50 -8.44 -13.78
CA ILE A 52 33.60 -7.00 -13.54
C ILE A 52 32.65 -6.59 -12.40
N THR A 53 33.08 -5.58 -11.66
CA THR A 53 32.28 -4.94 -10.62
C THR A 53 32.15 -3.45 -10.91
N ILE A 54 30.93 -2.92 -10.95
CA ILE A 54 30.63 -1.49 -11.05
C ILE A 54 29.80 -1.11 -9.81
N THR A 55 30.37 -0.28 -8.95
CA THR A 55 29.76 0.01 -7.67
C THR A 55 29.99 1.45 -7.19
N ASN A 56 29.04 1.98 -6.41
CA ASN A 56 29.12 3.30 -5.79
C ASN A 56 29.34 4.45 -6.79
N CYS A 57 28.94 4.31 -8.04
CA CYS A 57 29.11 5.35 -9.06
C CYS A 57 27.85 6.22 -9.16
N ASP A 58 28.05 7.52 -9.41
CA ASP A 58 27.02 8.48 -9.82
C ASP A 58 27.08 8.66 -11.34
N VAL A 59 26.03 8.25 -12.06
CA VAL A 59 26.05 8.12 -13.53
C VAL A 59 24.90 8.91 -14.14
N LYS A 60 25.20 9.91 -15.00
CA LYS A 60 24.17 10.77 -15.56
C LYS A 60 24.47 11.34 -16.96
N GLY A 61 23.42 11.82 -17.61
CA GLY A 61 23.50 12.75 -18.75
C GLY A 61 23.82 12.14 -20.11
N SER A 62 23.73 10.80 -20.27
CA SER A 62 23.91 10.11 -21.57
C SER A 62 22.58 9.56 -22.10
N SER A 63 22.60 9.03 -23.32
CA SER A 63 21.48 8.22 -23.81
C SER A 63 21.32 6.97 -22.95
N TRP A 64 22.41 6.29 -22.66
CA TRP A 64 22.46 5.12 -21.78
C TRP A 64 23.41 5.36 -20.60
N GLY A 65 22.99 5.03 -19.39
CA GLY A 65 23.83 5.20 -18.22
C GLY A 65 24.94 4.15 -18.16
N ILE A 66 24.62 2.92 -17.78
CA ILE A 66 25.54 1.78 -17.77
C ILE A 66 25.06 0.79 -18.82
N PHE A 67 25.95 0.41 -19.73
CA PHE A 67 25.68 -0.58 -20.78
C PHE A 67 26.66 -1.76 -20.71
N LEU A 68 26.11 -2.91 -20.39
CA LEU A 68 26.83 -4.18 -20.38
C LEU A 68 26.50 -4.95 -21.65
N GLN A 69 27.50 -5.31 -22.41
CA GLN A 69 27.36 -6.12 -23.62
C GLN A 69 28.21 -7.37 -23.55
N TYR A 70 27.61 -8.54 -23.65
CA TYR A 70 28.29 -9.85 -23.67
C TYR A 70 29.27 -10.10 -22.52
N ASN A 71 29.03 -9.49 -21.36
CA ASN A 71 29.85 -9.75 -20.18
C ASN A 71 29.46 -11.07 -19.51
N LYS A 72 30.32 -11.58 -18.66
CA LYS A 72 30.02 -12.75 -17.81
C LYS A 72 30.35 -12.45 -16.36
N ASN A 73 29.43 -12.82 -15.48
CA ASN A 73 29.56 -12.62 -14.03
C ASN A 73 29.75 -11.13 -13.63
N ALA A 74 29.04 -10.22 -14.28
CA ALA A 74 29.09 -8.81 -13.91
C ALA A 74 28.32 -8.53 -12.64
N VAL A 75 28.83 -7.69 -11.76
CA VAL A 75 28.19 -7.25 -10.52
C VAL A 75 28.01 -5.73 -10.55
N ILE A 76 26.77 -5.26 -10.61
CA ILE A 76 26.41 -3.85 -10.71
C ILE A 76 25.61 -3.49 -9.48
N THR A 77 26.23 -2.77 -8.55
CA THR A 77 25.61 -2.55 -7.23
C THR A 77 25.82 -1.13 -6.69
N ASN A 78 24.87 -0.66 -5.91
CA ASN A 78 24.96 0.61 -5.16
C ASN A 78 25.22 1.85 -6.04
N ASN A 79 24.83 1.82 -7.30
CA ASN A 79 25.02 2.97 -8.19
C ASN A 79 23.79 3.87 -8.15
N ASN A 80 24.02 5.18 -8.29
CA ASN A 80 23.00 6.20 -8.54
C ASN A 80 23.04 6.54 -10.04
N ILE A 81 21.99 6.14 -10.78
CA ILE A 81 21.91 6.29 -12.24
C ILE A 81 20.72 7.20 -12.53
N HIS A 82 20.95 8.38 -13.09
CA HIS A 82 19.86 9.33 -13.23
C HIS A 82 19.95 10.22 -14.46
N ASP A 83 18.80 10.77 -14.85
CA ASP A 83 18.65 11.72 -15.93
C ASP A 83 19.25 11.20 -17.27
N GLN A 84 18.94 9.94 -17.58
CA GLN A 84 19.34 9.33 -18.84
C GLN A 84 18.27 9.56 -19.92
N TYR A 85 18.71 9.90 -21.12
CA TYR A 85 17.81 10.26 -22.21
C TYR A 85 17.07 9.06 -22.83
N THR A 86 17.50 7.84 -22.52
CA THR A 86 16.77 6.63 -22.92
C THR A 86 16.70 5.62 -21.78
N THR A 87 17.79 4.96 -21.42
CA THR A 87 17.79 3.84 -20.47
C THR A 87 18.85 4.01 -19.38
N GLY A 88 18.50 3.74 -18.15
CA GLY A 88 19.41 3.83 -17.01
C GLY A 88 20.52 2.78 -17.08
N LEU A 89 20.14 1.50 -17.02
CA LEU A 89 21.06 0.37 -17.07
C LEU A 89 20.60 -0.64 -18.11
N ILE A 90 21.50 -1.06 -18.98
CA ILE A 90 21.26 -2.10 -19.98
C ILE A 90 22.18 -3.28 -19.73
N ASN A 91 21.60 -4.47 -19.67
CA ASN A 91 22.30 -5.74 -19.77
C ASN A 91 21.93 -6.41 -21.10
N PHE A 92 22.80 -6.34 -22.06
CA PHE A 92 22.62 -6.91 -23.39
C PHE A 92 23.45 -8.18 -23.54
N GLY A 93 22.84 -9.33 -23.53
CA GLY A 93 23.51 -10.61 -23.74
C GLY A 93 24.53 -11.00 -22.69
N SER A 94 24.60 -10.33 -21.54
CA SER A 94 25.54 -10.67 -20.47
C SER A 94 24.91 -11.71 -19.53
N ALA A 95 25.73 -12.74 -19.19
CA ALA A 95 25.28 -13.90 -18.42
C ALA A 95 25.68 -13.84 -16.95
N ASN A 96 24.94 -14.53 -16.09
CA ASN A 96 25.21 -14.69 -14.65
C ASN A 96 25.48 -13.35 -13.93
N SER A 97 24.82 -12.29 -14.34
CA SER A 97 25.05 -10.95 -13.81
C SER A 97 24.13 -10.64 -12.63
N ILE A 98 24.63 -9.84 -11.72
CA ILE A 98 23.92 -9.32 -10.56
C ILE A 98 23.71 -7.82 -10.72
N ILE A 99 22.46 -7.37 -10.67
CA ILE A 99 22.07 -5.96 -10.69
C ILE A 99 21.28 -5.72 -9.40
N ALA A 100 21.91 -5.10 -8.40
CA ALA A 100 21.33 -4.99 -7.08
C ALA A 100 21.61 -3.67 -6.38
N ASN A 101 20.68 -3.24 -5.52
CA ASN A 101 20.83 -2.06 -4.68
C ASN A 101 21.12 -0.76 -5.47
N ASN A 102 20.77 -0.69 -6.74
CA ASN A 102 20.95 0.53 -7.53
C ASN A 102 19.69 1.41 -7.41
N THR A 103 19.91 2.71 -7.49
CA THR A 103 18.85 3.70 -7.67
C THR A 103 18.87 4.21 -9.10
N VAL A 104 17.77 4.06 -9.82
CA VAL A 104 17.63 4.56 -11.19
C VAL A 104 16.48 5.55 -11.25
N THR A 105 16.76 6.80 -11.63
CA THR A 105 15.74 7.86 -11.68
C THR A 105 15.73 8.59 -13.01
N ASN A 106 14.53 8.92 -13.48
CA ASN A 106 14.32 9.75 -14.68
C ASN A 106 14.99 9.20 -15.96
N ALA A 107 15.06 7.89 -16.13
CA ALA A 107 15.39 7.31 -17.42
C ALA A 107 14.16 7.32 -18.33
N VAL A 108 14.25 7.90 -19.53
CA VAL A 108 13.06 8.18 -20.35
C VAL A 108 12.32 6.92 -20.78
N ASN A 109 13.03 5.87 -21.20
CA ASN A 109 12.41 4.62 -21.65
C ASN A 109 12.40 3.56 -20.53
N HIS A 110 13.55 2.97 -20.25
CA HIS A 110 13.65 1.87 -19.29
C HIS A 110 14.57 2.26 -18.13
N GLY A 111 14.15 1.94 -16.91
CA GLY A 111 15.04 2.07 -15.76
C GLY A 111 16.17 1.04 -15.85
N ILE A 112 15.81 -0.24 -15.81
CA ILE A 112 16.72 -1.39 -15.98
C ILE A 112 16.22 -2.24 -17.13
N ASP A 113 17.08 -2.57 -18.07
CA ASP A 113 16.78 -3.29 -19.30
C ASP A 113 17.67 -4.53 -19.43
N VAL A 114 17.07 -5.71 -19.43
CA VAL A 114 17.75 -7.00 -19.61
C VAL A 114 17.24 -7.63 -20.90
N ARG A 115 18.11 -7.70 -21.90
CA ARG A 115 17.69 -8.15 -23.24
C ARG A 115 18.70 -9.01 -23.97
N HIS A 116 18.20 -9.78 -24.95
CA HIS A 116 18.95 -10.58 -25.90
C HIS A 116 20.00 -11.49 -25.26
N GLY A 117 19.58 -12.21 -24.21
CA GLY A 117 20.50 -13.09 -23.49
C GLY A 117 20.64 -14.46 -24.14
N THR A 118 21.78 -14.75 -24.72
CA THR A 118 22.25 -16.14 -24.85
C THR A 118 22.74 -16.70 -23.53
N GLY A 119 22.76 -15.86 -22.47
CA GLY A 119 23.22 -16.21 -21.14
C GLY A 119 22.08 -16.17 -20.10
N PRO A 120 21.76 -17.30 -19.45
CA PRO A 120 20.81 -17.35 -18.38
C PRO A 120 21.33 -16.68 -17.09
N ASN A 121 20.43 -16.56 -16.10
CA ASN A 121 20.76 -16.23 -14.71
C ASN A 121 21.19 -14.77 -14.44
N VAL A 122 20.53 -13.79 -15.02
CA VAL A 122 20.62 -12.42 -14.50
C VAL A 122 19.68 -12.28 -13.31
N THR A 123 20.19 -11.73 -12.22
CA THR A 123 19.42 -11.47 -11.02
C THR A 123 19.32 -9.97 -10.77
N VAL A 124 18.07 -9.44 -10.74
CA VAL A 124 17.76 -8.03 -10.52
C VAL A 124 17.01 -7.90 -9.21
N PHE A 125 17.64 -7.35 -8.17
CA PHE A 125 16.99 -7.30 -6.87
C PHE A 125 17.38 -6.09 -6.02
N ASN A 126 16.52 -5.72 -5.10
CA ASN A 126 16.71 -4.58 -4.19
C ASN A 126 16.99 -3.25 -4.91
N ASN A 127 16.64 -3.09 -6.17
CA ASN A 127 16.81 -1.83 -6.85
C ASN A 127 15.62 -0.92 -6.62
N THR A 128 15.86 0.39 -6.68
CA THR A 128 14.81 1.42 -6.69
C THR A 128 14.78 2.07 -8.07
N VAL A 129 13.64 2.02 -8.76
CA VAL A 129 13.46 2.63 -10.08
C VAL A 129 12.31 3.64 -10.02
N ILE A 130 12.55 4.87 -10.47
CA ILE A 130 11.58 5.97 -10.38
C ILE A 130 11.48 6.72 -11.70
N GLY A 131 10.24 6.93 -12.18
CA GLY A 131 9.94 7.91 -13.22
C GLY A 131 10.31 7.52 -14.66
N SER A 132 10.55 6.24 -14.96
CA SER A 132 10.78 5.75 -16.32
C SER A 132 9.46 5.46 -17.06
N LYS A 133 9.51 5.19 -18.36
CA LYS A 133 8.35 4.65 -19.07
C LYS A 133 8.05 3.23 -18.60
N GLU A 134 9.04 2.37 -18.58
CA GLU A 134 9.00 1.03 -18.02
C GLU A 134 10.12 0.89 -16.98
N GLY A 135 9.79 0.36 -15.80
CA GLY A 135 10.73 0.28 -14.71
C GLY A 135 11.83 -0.75 -14.97
N ILE A 136 11.45 -2.02 -15.01
CA ILE A 136 12.34 -3.14 -15.37
C ILE A 136 11.78 -3.79 -16.63
N TYR A 137 12.61 -3.92 -17.65
CA TYR A 137 12.26 -4.46 -18.96
C TYR A 137 13.08 -5.70 -19.27
N LEU A 138 12.41 -6.83 -19.45
CA LEU A 138 13.01 -8.10 -19.86
C LEU A 138 12.56 -8.38 -21.30
N MET A 139 13.51 -8.49 -22.24
CA MET A 139 13.17 -8.69 -23.64
C MET A 139 14.01 -9.79 -24.29
N HIS A 140 13.34 -10.78 -24.89
CA HIS A 140 13.98 -11.91 -25.57
C HIS A 140 15.06 -12.54 -24.68
N SER A 141 14.74 -12.74 -23.42
CA SER A 141 15.66 -13.23 -22.39
C SER A 141 15.09 -14.49 -21.73
N SER A 142 15.86 -15.17 -20.90
CA SER A 142 15.37 -16.40 -20.26
C SER A 142 16.11 -16.72 -18.97
N GLY A 143 15.34 -17.18 -17.96
CA GLY A 143 15.88 -17.72 -16.71
C GLY A 143 16.37 -16.65 -15.73
N HIS A 144 15.75 -15.48 -15.73
CA HIS A 144 16.10 -14.38 -14.84
C HIS A 144 15.24 -14.34 -13.59
N LYS A 145 15.74 -13.68 -12.56
CA LYS A 145 15.03 -13.43 -11.30
C LYS A 145 14.94 -11.94 -11.05
N VAL A 146 13.71 -11.44 -10.82
CA VAL A 146 13.42 -10.04 -10.51
C VAL A 146 12.65 -9.99 -9.20
N TYR A 147 13.30 -9.57 -8.12
CA TYR A 147 12.66 -9.61 -6.81
C TYR A 147 13.11 -8.50 -5.86
N ASN A 148 12.28 -8.20 -4.88
CA ASN A 148 12.52 -7.18 -3.87
C ASN A 148 12.84 -5.78 -4.44
N ASN A 149 12.45 -5.49 -5.68
CA ASN A 149 12.64 -4.16 -6.23
C ASN A 149 11.50 -3.24 -5.85
N THR A 150 11.79 -1.95 -5.72
CA THR A 150 10.82 -0.88 -5.51
C THR A 150 10.72 -0.05 -6.78
N ILE A 151 9.56 -0.07 -7.44
CA ILE A 151 9.36 0.60 -8.72
C ILE A 151 8.23 1.62 -8.58
N ILE A 152 8.53 2.88 -8.91
CA ILE A 152 7.68 4.01 -8.57
C ILE A 152 7.40 4.89 -9.80
N LYS A 153 6.13 5.20 -10.04
CA LYS A 153 5.68 6.21 -11.02
C LYS A 153 6.20 6.00 -12.45
N CYS A 154 6.20 4.75 -12.92
CA CYS A 154 6.49 4.48 -14.32
C CYS A 154 5.27 4.82 -15.18
N THR A 155 5.48 5.50 -16.32
CA THR A 155 4.37 6.02 -17.13
C THR A 155 3.61 4.95 -17.90
N LEU A 156 4.19 3.76 -18.08
CA LEU A 156 3.54 2.61 -18.69
C LEU A 156 3.47 1.44 -17.70
N SER A 157 4.57 0.77 -17.41
CA SER A 157 4.58 -0.43 -16.58
C SER A 157 5.71 -0.43 -15.58
N SER A 158 5.48 -1.08 -14.43
CA SER A 158 6.56 -1.29 -13.48
C SER A 158 7.55 -2.35 -14.00
N ILE A 159 7.05 -3.50 -14.44
CA ILE A 159 7.87 -4.58 -15.00
C ILE A 159 7.24 -5.06 -16.30
N THR A 160 8.07 -5.27 -17.33
CA THR A 160 7.65 -5.86 -18.61
C THR A 160 8.54 -7.06 -18.92
N ALA A 161 7.92 -8.20 -19.21
CA ALA A 161 8.58 -9.39 -19.75
C ALA A 161 8.02 -9.68 -21.17
N TYR A 162 8.80 -9.36 -22.20
CA TYR A 162 8.37 -9.47 -23.59
C TYR A 162 9.22 -10.47 -24.37
N GLY A 163 8.60 -11.52 -24.91
CA GLY A 163 9.32 -12.59 -25.62
C GLY A 163 10.27 -13.34 -24.70
N SER A 164 9.99 -13.41 -23.41
CA SER A 164 10.87 -13.94 -22.38
C SER A 164 10.34 -15.27 -21.84
N GLY A 165 11.21 -16.08 -21.23
CA GLY A 165 10.82 -17.37 -20.66
C GLY A 165 11.57 -17.76 -19.41
N ASN A 166 11.00 -18.67 -18.61
CA ASN A 166 11.55 -19.13 -17.32
C ASN A 166 11.90 -17.99 -16.35
N GLU A 167 11.17 -16.88 -16.41
CA GLU A 167 11.38 -15.73 -15.54
C GLU A 167 10.69 -15.94 -14.19
N ALA A 168 11.30 -15.45 -13.11
CA ALA A 168 10.68 -15.41 -11.80
C ALA A 168 10.62 -13.96 -11.29
N ILE A 169 9.39 -13.43 -11.14
CA ILE A 169 9.11 -12.05 -10.74
C ILE A 169 8.36 -12.09 -9.42
N PHE A 170 9.01 -11.76 -8.29
CA PHE A 170 8.41 -11.93 -6.99
C PHE A 170 8.85 -10.91 -5.94
N ASN A 171 8.02 -10.68 -4.94
CA ASN A 171 8.29 -9.78 -3.81
C ASN A 171 8.63 -8.34 -4.20
N ASN A 172 8.22 -7.85 -5.38
CA ASN A 172 8.47 -6.47 -5.77
C ASN A 172 7.37 -5.53 -5.24
N THR A 173 7.71 -4.28 -4.98
CA THR A 173 6.77 -3.20 -4.63
C THR A 173 6.59 -2.28 -5.82
N LEU A 174 5.38 -2.23 -6.38
CA LEU A 174 5.04 -1.55 -7.62
C LEU A 174 4.02 -0.44 -7.33
N THR A 175 4.45 0.82 -7.39
CA THR A 175 3.65 1.97 -6.94
C THR A 175 3.55 3.05 -8.00
N GLY A 176 2.34 3.59 -8.21
CA GLY A 176 2.11 4.75 -9.05
C GLY A 176 2.42 4.55 -10.53
N SER A 177 2.51 3.32 -11.01
CA SER A 177 2.60 2.99 -12.44
C SER A 177 1.22 2.69 -13.01
N ARG A 178 1.06 2.88 -14.30
CA ARG A 178 -0.22 2.60 -14.99
C ARG A 178 -0.53 1.09 -15.02
N ILE A 179 0.48 0.26 -15.19
CA ILE A 179 0.40 -1.20 -15.25
C ILE A 179 1.49 -1.75 -14.33
N GLY A 180 1.15 -2.76 -13.52
CA GLY A 180 2.12 -3.42 -12.66
C GLY A 180 3.10 -4.27 -13.45
N ILE A 181 2.64 -5.36 -14.02
CA ILE A 181 3.46 -6.30 -14.78
C ILE A 181 2.81 -6.59 -16.12
N ILE A 182 3.58 -6.48 -17.20
CA ILE A 182 3.21 -6.91 -18.54
C ILE A 182 3.99 -8.18 -18.89
N VAL A 183 3.29 -9.20 -19.36
CA VAL A 183 3.92 -10.38 -19.96
C VAL A 183 3.35 -10.57 -21.35
N GLY A 184 4.19 -10.66 -22.37
CA GLY A 184 3.71 -10.73 -23.76
C GLY A 184 4.77 -11.17 -24.76
N GLY A 185 4.39 -11.24 -26.04
CA GLY A 185 5.34 -11.47 -27.14
C GLY A 185 5.92 -12.88 -27.21
N GLY A 186 5.15 -13.92 -26.88
CA GLY A 186 5.60 -15.29 -27.03
C GLY A 186 6.46 -15.79 -25.88
N TYR A 187 5.96 -15.71 -24.69
CA TYR A 187 6.61 -16.13 -23.45
C TYR A 187 6.29 -17.59 -23.07
N TYR A 188 7.07 -18.15 -22.14
CA TYR A 188 6.82 -19.45 -21.51
C TYR A 188 7.41 -19.50 -20.11
N ASN A 189 6.73 -20.25 -19.20
CA ASN A 189 7.15 -20.48 -17.81
C ASN A 189 7.55 -19.22 -17.03
N VAL A 190 6.81 -18.12 -17.15
CA VAL A 190 6.98 -16.95 -16.29
C VAL A 190 6.21 -17.16 -14.99
N THR A 191 6.87 -17.03 -13.86
CA THR A 191 6.27 -17.13 -12.53
C THR A 191 6.18 -15.75 -11.89
N ILE A 192 4.99 -15.38 -11.42
CA ILE A 192 4.76 -14.11 -10.72
C ILE A 192 4.19 -14.45 -9.35
N SER A 193 4.80 -13.95 -8.27
CA SER A 193 4.32 -14.23 -6.91
C SER A 193 4.68 -13.15 -5.90
N ASN A 194 3.78 -12.91 -4.94
CA ASN A 194 3.98 -12.06 -3.78
C ASN A 194 4.39 -10.60 -4.10
N ASN A 195 4.05 -10.07 -5.27
CA ASN A 195 4.30 -8.68 -5.58
C ASN A 195 3.24 -7.78 -4.91
N ASN A 196 3.63 -6.61 -4.45
CA ASN A 196 2.75 -5.62 -3.86
C ASN A 196 2.43 -4.53 -4.89
N TYR A 197 1.14 -4.33 -5.20
CA TYR A 197 0.68 -3.40 -6.22
C TYR A 197 -0.07 -2.23 -5.59
N ASN A 198 0.39 -1.01 -5.84
CA ASN A 198 -0.33 0.24 -5.55
C ASN A 198 -0.26 1.14 -6.79
N LEU A 199 -1.08 0.82 -7.80
CA LEU A 199 -0.98 1.36 -9.15
C LEU A 199 -1.87 2.58 -9.35
N ASP A 200 -1.44 3.52 -10.20
CA ASP A 200 -2.26 4.64 -10.61
C ASP A 200 -3.32 4.21 -11.62
N ARG A 201 -4.59 4.34 -11.23
CA ARG A 201 -5.70 4.14 -12.15
C ARG A 201 -5.88 5.37 -13.04
N LEU A 202 -5.38 5.31 -14.26
CA LEU A 202 -5.97 6.15 -15.29
C LEU A 202 -7.35 5.57 -15.65
N PRO A 203 -8.33 6.41 -16.11
CA PRO A 203 -9.65 5.95 -16.50
C PRO A 203 -9.55 5.07 -17.74
N PHE A 204 -9.23 3.80 -17.54
CA PHE A 204 -9.35 2.74 -18.52
C PHE A 204 -10.64 1.96 -18.27
N PRO A 205 -11.22 1.32 -19.33
CA PRO A 205 -12.38 0.48 -19.12
C PRO A 205 -12.15 -0.52 -17.99
N PRO A 206 -13.15 -0.79 -17.17
CA PRO A 206 -13.04 -1.66 -16.00
C PRO A 206 -12.72 -3.15 -16.31
N SER A 207 -12.38 -3.46 -17.54
CA SER A 207 -12.09 -4.81 -18.02
C SER A 207 -10.62 -5.22 -17.98
N PHE A 208 -9.70 -4.30 -17.61
CA PHE A 208 -8.28 -4.66 -17.54
C PHE A 208 -7.84 -4.84 -16.08
N PRO A 209 -7.27 -6.00 -15.73
CA PRO A 209 -6.62 -6.20 -14.45
C PRO A 209 -5.42 -5.25 -14.30
N TYR A 210 -5.01 -4.95 -13.07
CA TYR A 210 -3.91 -4.03 -12.76
C TYR A 210 -2.56 -4.44 -13.32
N TYR A 211 -2.44 -5.64 -13.73
CA TYR A 211 -1.35 -6.21 -14.51
C TYR A 211 -1.97 -6.84 -15.76
N ILE A 212 -1.33 -6.66 -16.90
CA ILE A 212 -1.76 -7.29 -18.14
C ILE A 212 -0.81 -8.43 -18.41
N VAL A 213 -1.37 -9.62 -18.51
CA VAL A 213 -0.72 -10.78 -19.09
C VAL A 213 -1.23 -10.89 -20.51
N GLN A 214 -0.39 -10.58 -21.49
CA GLN A 214 -0.70 -10.81 -22.91
C GLN A 214 -0.02 -12.10 -23.34
N ALA A 215 -0.82 -13.14 -23.53
CA ALA A 215 -0.38 -14.36 -24.20
C ALA A 215 -0.40 -14.12 -25.72
N ASP A 216 0.67 -14.46 -26.41
CA ASP A 216 0.58 -14.64 -27.85
C ASP A 216 -0.19 -15.94 -28.09
N ASN A 217 -1.31 -15.87 -28.82
CA ASN A 217 -2.23 -17.01 -29.09
C ASN A 217 -1.56 -18.21 -29.82
N LYS A 218 -0.28 -18.13 -30.13
CA LYS A 218 0.47 -19.22 -30.73
C LYS A 218 0.92 -20.30 -29.76
N TYR A 219 0.81 -20.07 -28.45
CA TYR A 219 1.24 -21.01 -27.43
C TYR A 219 0.04 -21.72 -26.81
N GLN A 220 -0.08 -23.02 -27.06
CA GLN A 220 -1.17 -23.86 -26.55
C GLN A 220 -1.20 -24.00 -25.02
N ASP A 221 -0.19 -23.54 -24.33
CA ASP A 221 -0.10 -23.57 -22.88
C ASP A 221 -0.51 -22.26 -22.18
N ALA A 222 -1.09 -21.31 -22.91
CA ALA A 222 -1.54 -20.03 -22.37
C ALA A 222 -2.50 -20.20 -21.17
N ASP A 223 -3.36 -21.21 -21.17
CA ASP A 223 -4.29 -21.49 -20.08
C ASP A 223 -3.57 -22.04 -18.84
N LYS A 224 -2.55 -22.85 -19.00
CA LYS A 224 -1.69 -23.31 -17.87
C LYS A 224 -0.81 -22.18 -17.38
N ALA A 225 -0.33 -21.36 -18.27
CA ALA A 225 0.43 -20.19 -17.97
C ALA A 225 -0.38 -19.17 -17.18
N GLN A 226 -1.64 -18.93 -17.49
CA GLN A 226 -2.50 -18.05 -16.70
C GLN A 226 -2.56 -18.42 -15.23
N GLY A 227 -2.56 -19.70 -14.88
CA GLY A 227 -2.52 -20.17 -13.48
C GLY A 227 -1.19 -19.88 -12.77
N THR A 228 -0.10 -19.70 -13.49
CA THR A 228 1.24 -19.37 -12.96
C THR A 228 1.57 -17.87 -12.98
N TYR A 229 0.79 -17.08 -13.73
CA TYR A 229 0.99 -15.61 -13.81
C TYR A 229 0.22 -14.82 -12.76
N TYR A 230 -0.85 -15.38 -12.27
CA TYR A 230 -1.57 -14.77 -11.20
C TYR A 230 -0.82 -15.01 -9.90
N ASP A 231 -0.02 -14.00 -9.55
CA ASP A 231 0.09 -13.75 -8.14
C ASP A 231 -1.33 -13.66 -7.59
N SER A 232 -1.60 -14.30 -6.46
CA SER A 232 -2.69 -13.88 -5.59
C SER A 232 -2.36 -12.47 -5.04
N ALA A 233 -1.90 -11.57 -5.92
CA ALA A 233 -1.75 -10.16 -5.62
C ALA A 233 -3.05 -9.73 -4.99
N LYS A 234 -2.98 -9.22 -3.80
CA LYS A 234 -4.12 -8.63 -3.11
C LYS A 234 -4.77 -7.71 -4.12
N GLU A 235 -5.95 -8.10 -4.58
CA GLU A 235 -6.77 -7.18 -5.36
C GLU A 235 -6.74 -5.84 -4.64
N PRO A 236 -6.61 -4.70 -5.35
CA PRO A 236 -6.59 -3.42 -4.71
C PRO A 236 -7.79 -3.35 -3.78
N GLN A 237 -7.51 -3.24 -2.51
CA GLN A 237 -8.55 -3.24 -1.48
C GLN A 237 -9.14 -1.84 -1.36
N ALA A 238 -10.44 -1.77 -1.11
CA ALA A 238 -11.05 -0.52 -0.70
C ALA A 238 -10.38 0.00 0.58
N VAL A 239 -10.23 1.29 0.69
CA VAL A 239 -9.74 1.97 1.89
C VAL A 239 -10.96 2.36 2.73
N ILE A 240 -11.06 1.79 3.92
CA ILE A 240 -12.09 2.13 4.91
C ILE A 240 -11.45 3.05 5.94
N ILE A 241 -11.96 4.27 6.06
CA ILE A 241 -11.52 5.25 7.06
C ILE A 241 -12.63 5.34 8.09
N VAL A 242 -12.33 4.97 9.31
CA VAL A 242 -13.21 5.06 10.46
C VAL A 242 -12.37 5.32 11.70
N ASP A 243 -12.76 6.31 12.49
CA ASP A 243 -12.04 6.67 13.71
C ASP A 243 -12.73 6.06 14.95
N ASP A 244 -11.92 5.89 15.99
CA ASP A 244 -12.44 5.53 17.31
C ASP A 244 -13.39 6.62 17.83
N VAL A 245 -14.48 6.19 18.46
CA VAL A 245 -15.49 7.10 19.02
C VAL A 245 -15.49 6.99 20.53
N THR A 246 -15.38 8.14 21.22
CA THR A 246 -15.69 8.25 22.63
C THR A 246 -16.84 9.22 22.81
N MET A 247 -17.91 8.75 23.43
CA MET A 247 -19.13 9.53 23.61
C MET A 247 -19.77 9.29 24.97
N TYR A 248 -20.55 10.24 25.45
CA TYR A 248 -21.46 10.01 26.57
C TYR A 248 -22.76 9.36 26.08
N TYR A 249 -23.39 8.60 26.95
CA TYR A 249 -24.63 7.89 26.66
C TYR A 249 -25.70 8.84 26.13
N LYS A 250 -26.28 8.50 24.98
CA LYS A 250 -27.33 9.25 24.29
C LYS A 250 -26.97 10.71 23.91
N ASN A 251 -25.74 11.05 23.70
CA ASN A 251 -25.34 12.40 23.32
C ASN A 251 -25.51 12.75 21.84
N GLY A 252 -25.89 11.78 20.99
CA GLY A 252 -26.10 12.00 19.56
C GLY A 252 -24.87 11.89 18.66
N THR A 253 -23.70 11.55 19.21
CA THR A 253 -22.49 11.28 18.40
C THR A 253 -22.76 10.12 17.44
N LYS A 254 -22.28 10.28 16.21
CA LYS A 254 -22.39 9.28 15.15
C LYS A 254 -21.05 8.62 14.87
N LEU A 255 -21.07 7.39 14.40
CA LEU A 255 -19.93 6.75 13.76
C LEU A 255 -19.86 7.26 12.31
N HIS A 256 -18.73 7.87 11.94
CA HIS A 256 -18.45 8.32 10.59
C HIS A 256 -17.55 7.32 9.88
N ILE A 257 -17.94 6.90 8.70
CA ILE A 257 -17.20 5.95 7.89
C ILE A 257 -17.05 6.56 6.51
N ASN A 258 -15.82 6.60 5.98
CA ASN A 258 -15.56 7.00 4.61
C ASN A 258 -14.96 5.81 3.85
N LEU A 259 -15.57 5.46 2.74
CA LEU A 259 -15.12 4.40 1.85
C LEU A 259 -14.53 4.99 0.59
N LYS A 260 -13.29 4.61 0.32
CA LYS A 260 -12.54 5.04 -0.87
C LYS A 260 -12.01 3.84 -1.63
N ASP A 261 -11.69 4.04 -2.89
CA ASP A 261 -10.86 3.09 -3.60
C ASP A 261 -9.38 3.24 -3.18
N ASN A 262 -8.53 2.38 -3.69
CA ASN A 262 -7.09 2.39 -3.42
C ASN A 262 -6.36 3.64 -3.95
N ASN A 263 -6.99 4.45 -4.79
CA ASN A 263 -6.46 5.71 -5.33
C ASN A 263 -6.97 6.93 -4.55
N GLY A 264 -7.80 6.71 -3.54
CA GLY A 264 -8.37 7.77 -2.72
C GLY A 264 -9.65 8.40 -3.26
N TYR A 265 -10.23 7.88 -4.35
CA TYR A 265 -11.54 8.33 -4.83
C TYR A 265 -12.66 7.75 -3.97
N ASN A 266 -13.64 8.58 -3.66
CA ASN A 266 -14.78 8.18 -2.86
C ASN A 266 -15.65 7.14 -3.58
N LEU A 267 -16.03 6.09 -2.89
CA LEU A 267 -16.94 5.06 -3.40
C LEU A 267 -18.38 5.41 -3.02
N ALA A 268 -19.06 6.13 -3.90
CA ALA A 268 -20.46 6.51 -3.74
C ALA A 268 -21.41 5.32 -3.97
N LYS A 269 -22.59 5.36 -3.33
CA LYS A 269 -23.67 4.37 -3.48
C LYS A 269 -23.20 2.93 -3.32
N THR A 270 -22.23 2.71 -2.45
CA THR A 270 -21.58 1.41 -2.24
C THR A 270 -22.01 0.80 -0.92
N ASN A 271 -22.35 -0.47 -0.92
CA ASN A 271 -22.82 -1.18 0.26
C ASN A 271 -21.63 -1.60 1.15
N ILE A 272 -21.78 -1.35 2.46
CA ILE A 272 -20.88 -1.84 3.51
C ILE A 272 -21.71 -2.49 4.62
N THR A 273 -21.07 -3.34 5.40
CA THR A 273 -21.65 -3.94 6.59
C THR A 273 -20.92 -3.42 7.83
N VAL A 274 -21.67 -2.92 8.81
CA VAL A 274 -21.13 -2.48 10.10
C VAL A 274 -21.64 -3.46 11.15
N THR A 275 -20.74 -4.18 11.81
CA THR A 275 -21.10 -5.12 12.88
C THR A 275 -20.67 -4.58 14.23
N ILE A 276 -21.61 -4.38 15.14
CA ILE A 276 -21.37 -3.89 16.50
C ILE A 276 -22.09 -4.78 17.49
N ASN A 277 -21.39 -5.26 18.52
CA ASN A 277 -21.97 -6.11 19.57
C ASN A 277 -22.74 -7.32 19.01
N GLY A 278 -22.23 -7.95 17.95
CA GLY A 278 -22.82 -9.12 17.29
C GLY A 278 -24.01 -8.80 16.36
N VAL A 279 -24.41 -7.55 16.23
CA VAL A 279 -25.49 -7.13 15.33
C VAL A 279 -24.90 -6.47 14.07
N SER A 280 -25.29 -6.96 12.91
CA SER A 280 -24.83 -6.44 11.61
C SER A 280 -25.86 -5.48 11.00
N TYR A 281 -25.37 -4.38 10.48
CA TYR A 281 -26.14 -3.32 9.83
C TYR A 281 -25.62 -3.09 8.41
N ASN A 282 -26.44 -3.34 7.41
CA ASN A 282 -26.12 -2.98 6.04
C ASN A 282 -26.37 -1.48 5.82
N LYS A 283 -25.38 -0.80 5.29
CA LYS A 283 -25.38 0.63 5.00
C LYS A 283 -24.88 0.88 3.58
N THR A 284 -25.36 1.97 2.99
CA THR A 284 -24.92 2.41 1.66
C THR A 284 -24.29 3.79 1.79
N THR A 285 -23.13 3.99 1.20
CA THR A 285 -22.44 5.29 1.20
C THR A 285 -23.25 6.33 0.40
N ASP A 286 -23.16 7.58 0.83
CA ASP A 286 -23.72 8.72 0.10
C ASP A 286 -22.90 9.05 -1.17
N ASP A 287 -23.20 10.19 -1.82
CA ASP A 287 -22.49 10.65 -3.02
C ASP A 287 -21.02 11.04 -2.76
N LYS A 288 -20.64 11.19 -1.50
CA LYS A 288 -19.29 11.50 -1.05
C LYS A 288 -18.55 10.27 -0.50
N GLY A 289 -19.13 9.08 -0.64
CA GLY A 289 -18.55 7.85 -0.10
C GLY A 289 -18.65 7.72 1.42
N VAL A 290 -19.55 8.46 2.07
CA VAL A 290 -19.67 8.54 3.53
C VAL A 290 -20.91 7.78 4.03
N VAL A 291 -20.76 7.11 5.16
CA VAL A 291 -21.87 6.61 5.99
C VAL A 291 -21.80 7.27 7.36
N GLU A 292 -22.91 7.83 7.80
CA GLU A 292 -23.12 8.26 9.18
C GLU A 292 -24.09 7.31 9.88
N MET A 293 -23.67 6.73 11.01
CA MET A 293 -24.46 5.79 11.77
C MET A 293 -24.65 6.29 13.22
N ASN A 294 -25.90 6.39 13.68
CA ASN A 294 -26.20 6.71 15.08
C ASN A 294 -25.76 5.56 15.99
N ILE A 295 -25.22 5.91 17.16
CA ILE A 295 -24.78 4.96 18.17
C ILE A 295 -25.78 4.93 19.33
N TYR A 296 -26.49 3.79 19.50
CA TYR A 296 -27.49 3.58 20.54
C TYR A 296 -27.07 2.50 21.55
N LEU A 297 -25.78 2.51 21.93
CA LEU A 297 -25.22 1.53 22.85
C LEU A 297 -25.34 1.99 24.30
N ARG A 298 -25.45 1.05 25.24
CA ARG A 298 -25.32 1.34 26.67
C ARG A 298 -23.87 1.71 27.02
N PRO A 299 -23.63 2.33 28.19
CA PRO A 299 -22.25 2.55 28.65
C PRO A 299 -21.42 1.27 28.62
N GLY A 300 -20.22 1.36 28.05
CA GLY A 300 -19.35 0.22 27.81
C GLY A 300 -18.34 0.49 26.70
N VAL A 301 -17.52 -0.51 26.41
CA VAL A 301 -16.54 -0.50 25.32
C VAL A 301 -16.93 -1.57 24.31
N TYR A 302 -16.98 -1.20 23.04
CA TYR A 302 -17.41 -2.05 21.92
C TYR A 302 -16.44 -1.94 20.77
N THR A 303 -16.38 -2.96 19.94
CA THR A 303 -15.73 -2.93 18.64
C THR A 303 -16.79 -2.84 17.55
N ALA A 304 -16.62 -1.88 16.65
CA ALA A 304 -17.36 -1.80 15.40
C ALA A 304 -16.48 -2.33 14.28
N THR A 305 -16.83 -3.45 13.68
CA THR A 305 -16.17 -3.97 12.47
C THR A 305 -16.91 -3.44 11.25
N VAL A 306 -16.21 -2.65 10.44
CA VAL A 306 -16.72 -2.10 9.19
C VAL A 306 -16.15 -2.94 8.05
N ALA A 307 -16.99 -3.57 7.25
CA ALA A 307 -16.59 -4.47 6.18
C ALA A 307 -17.17 -4.04 4.82
N TYR A 308 -16.34 -4.09 3.82
CA TYR A 308 -16.71 -4.00 2.40
C TYR A 308 -16.46 -5.37 1.75
N ALA A 309 -17.47 -5.91 1.10
CA ALA A 309 -17.41 -7.27 0.54
C ALA A 309 -16.58 -7.39 -0.74
N GLY A 310 -16.15 -6.25 -1.29
CA GLY A 310 -15.46 -6.24 -2.58
C GLY A 310 -16.43 -6.19 -3.78
N ASN A 311 -15.86 -6.00 -4.95
CA ASN A 311 -16.53 -6.13 -6.24
C ASN A 311 -15.53 -6.67 -7.27
N LYS A 312 -15.89 -6.65 -8.57
CA LYS A 312 -15.03 -7.16 -9.65
C LYS A 312 -13.69 -6.42 -9.82
N THR A 313 -13.53 -5.26 -9.18
CA THR A 313 -12.36 -4.38 -9.35
C THR A 313 -11.67 -3.99 -8.06
N LEU A 314 -12.29 -4.27 -6.91
CA LEU A 314 -11.78 -3.96 -5.57
C LEU A 314 -12.02 -5.15 -4.65
N GLY A 315 -10.98 -5.65 -4.05
CA GLY A 315 -11.04 -6.72 -3.07
C GLY A 315 -11.77 -6.31 -1.79
N ALA A 316 -12.26 -7.31 -1.08
CA ALA A 316 -12.88 -7.14 0.22
C ALA A 316 -11.89 -6.56 1.24
N ASN A 317 -12.38 -5.69 2.13
CA ASN A 317 -11.60 -5.17 3.25
C ASN A 317 -12.46 -5.01 4.48
N SER A 318 -11.85 -5.04 5.67
CA SER A 318 -12.51 -4.74 6.92
C SER A 318 -11.57 -4.03 7.89
N VAL A 319 -12.12 -3.10 8.66
CA VAL A 319 -11.40 -2.31 9.66
C VAL A 319 -12.23 -2.25 10.93
N ASP A 320 -11.57 -2.35 12.07
CA ASP A 320 -12.18 -2.22 13.37
C ASP A 320 -11.99 -0.80 13.92
N ALA A 321 -13.06 -0.27 14.53
CA ALA A 321 -13.04 0.97 15.30
C ALA A 321 -13.55 0.71 16.72
N LYS A 322 -12.94 1.34 17.70
CA LYS A 322 -13.35 1.25 19.10
C LYS A 322 -14.42 2.27 19.41
N ILE A 323 -15.54 1.83 19.99
CA ILE A 323 -16.59 2.70 20.48
C ILE A 323 -16.60 2.65 22.01
N THR A 324 -16.32 3.77 22.65
CA THR A 324 -16.41 3.92 24.11
C THR A 324 -17.60 4.79 24.47
N VAL A 325 -18.61 4.20 25.10
CA VAL A 325 -19.76 4.94 25.61
C VAL A 325 -19.59 5.15 27.10
N LEU A 326 -19.43 6.39 27.49
CA LEU A 326 -19.28 6.81 28.88
C LEU A 326 -20.64 6.92 29.57
N SER A 327 -20.69 6.51 30.82
CA SER A 327 -21.88 6.71 31.65
C SER A 327 -22.06 8.19 32.00
N THR A 328 -23.29 8.67 31.96
CA THR A 328 -23.69 10.00 32.48
C THR A 328 -23.93 9.97 33.97
N ILE A 329 -23.98 8.78 34.56
CA ILE A 329 -24.21 8.58 36.02
C ILE A 329 -23.14 7.61 36.50
N THR A 330 -22.43 7.98 37.55
CA THR A 330 -21.40 7.13 38.18
C THR A 330 -21.71 6.98 39.65
N GLY A 331 -21.82 5.76 40.15
CA GLY A 331 -22.02 5.43 41.54
C GLY A 331 -21.44 4.05 41.85
N ASN A 332 -21.17 3.79 43.12
CA ASN A 332 -20.60 2.52 43.56
C ASN A 332 -21.59 1.72 44.38
N ASN A 333 -21.55 0.41 44.29
CA ASN A 333 -22.27 -0.47 45.21
C ASN A 333 -21.81 -0.22 46.65
N ILE A 334 -22.73 -0.27 47.60
CA ILE A 334 -22.41 -0.14 49.01
C ILE A 334 -22.84 -1.38 49.79
N THR A 335 -22.06 -1.74 50.77
CA THR A 335 -22.43 -2.68 51.83
C THR A 335 -22.35 -1.95 53.17
N LYS A 336 -23.42 -2.02 53.97
CA LYS A 336 -23.46 -1.32 55.23
C LYS A 336 -24.19 -2.15 56.30
N MET A 337 -23.86 -1.91 57.56
CA MET A 337 -24.64 -2.41 58.68
C MET A 337 -25.96 -1.65 58.80
N TYR A 338 -26.99 -2.32 59.28
CA TYR A 338 -28.27 -1.71 59.52
C TYR A 338 -28.18 -0.52 60.50
N GLN A 339 -28.83 0.58 60.17
CA GLN A 339 -28.84 1.84 60.91
C GLN A 339 -27.50 2.58 61.01
N ASN A 340 -26.42 2.14 60.37
CA ASN A 340 -25.22 2.99 60.36
C ASN A 340 -25.41 4.17 59.37
N GLY A 341 -24.61 5.23 59.53
CA GLY A 341 -24.74 6.49 58.78
C GLY A 341 -24.24 6.45 57.33
N THR A 342 -23.82 5.30 56.80
CA THR A 342 -23.27 5.22 55.43
C THR A 342 -24.36 5.62 54.40
N GLN A 343 -23.99 6.58 53.56
CA GLN A 343 -24.86 7.08 52.47
C GLN A 343 -24.48 6.46 51.14
N PHE A 344 -25.43 6.24 50.26
CA PHE A 344 -25.16 6.05 48.83
C PHE A 344 -24.95 7.43 48.20
N PHE A 345 -24.04 7.50 47.21
CA PHE A 345 -23.88 8.69 46.43
C PHE A 345 -23.67 8.31 44.95
N ALA A 346 -24.08 9.21 44.06
CA ALA A 346 -23.82 9.13 42.63
C ALA A 346 -23.50 10.52 42.07
N THR A 347 -22.65 10.56 41.08
CA THR A 347 -22.26 11.77 40.37
C THR A 347 -22.91 11.77 39.01
N PHE A 348 -23.43 12.93 38.58
CA PHE A 348 -24.18 13.12 37.37
C PHE A 348 -23.51 14.13 36.45
N VAL A 349 -23.41 13.78 35.16
CA VAL A 349 -22.98 14.68 34.09
C VAL A 349 -24.02 14.66 32.97
N ASN A 350 -24.05 15.70 32.15
CA ASN A 350 -24.92 15.73 30.97
C ASN A 350 -24.29 14.92 29.80
N GLY A 351 -24.96 14.86 28.65
CA GLY A 351 -24.48 14.15 27.47
C GLY A 351 -23.15 14.69 26.86
N GLN A 352 -22.70 15.85 27.30
CA GLN A 352 -21.41 16.45 26.91
C GLN A 352 -20.33 16.32 28.02
N GLY A 353 -20.62 15.55 29.07
CA GLY A 353 -19.72 15.36 30.21
C GLY A 353 -19.64 16.54 31.18
N LYS A 354 -20.48 17.55 31.01
CA LYS A 354 -20.53 18.68 31.94
C LYS A 354 -21.27 18.29 33.22
N ILE A 355 -20.67 18.62 34.34
CA ILE A 355 -21.22 18.39 35.68
C ILE A 355 -22.63 18.99 35.81
N LEU A 356 -23.58 18.20 36.30
CA LEU A 356 -24.92 18.64 36.63
C LEU A 356 -24.94 19.15 38.08
N ALA A 357 -24.51 20.38 38.30
CA ALA A 357 -24.53 21.03 39.63
C ALA A 357 -25.92 21.55 39.98
N ASN A 358 -26.27 21.52 41.25
CA ASN A 358 -27.56 22.04 41.80
C ASN A 358 -28.80 21.55 41.02
N THR A 359 -28.75 20.33 40.50
CA THR A 359 -29.79 19.72 39.67
C THR A 359 -30.53 18.67 40.45
N ASN A 360 -31.85 18.64 40.32
CA ASN A 360 -32.69 17.60 40.91
C ASN A 360 -32.52 16.28 40.15
N VAL A 361 -32.16 15.22 40.86
CA VAL A 361 -32.02 13.85 40.36
C VAL A 361 -32.87 12.89 41.17
N THR A 362 -33.21 11.76 40.61
CA THR A 362 -34.07 10.79 41.24
C THR A 362 -33.35 9.49 41.52
N PHE A 363 -33.45 8.98 42.71
CA PHE A 363 -33.11 7.62 43.10
C PHE A 363 -34.36 6.78 43.28
N ASN A 364 -34.36 5.59 42.71
CA ASN A 364 -35.38 4.58 42.98
C ASN A 364 -34.74 3.39 43.69
N ILE A 365 -35.26 3.03 44.83
CA ILE A 365 -34.89 1.84 45.55
C ILE A 365 -36.16 1.15 46.06
N HIS A 366 -36.29 -0.13 45.76
CA HIS A 366 -37.45 -0.94 46.18
C HIS A 366 -38.81 -0.33 45.79
N GLY A 367 -38.88 0.34 44.61
CA GLY A 367 -40.10 0.98 44.09
C GLY A 367 -40.42 2.35 44.68
N VAL A 368 -39.63 2.84 45.64
CA VAL A 368 -39.80 4.17 46.24
C VAL A 368 -38.83 5.16 45.56
N PHE A 369 -39.40 6.32 45.20
CA PHE A 369 -38.67 7.39 44.51
C PHE A 369 -38.25 8.50 45.46
N TYR A 370 -36.99 8.91 45.38
CA TYR A 370 -36.42 9.96 46.24
C TYR A 370 -35.77 11.02 45.35
N THR A 371 -36.28 12.24 45.38
CA THR A 371 -35.62 13.37 44.71
C THR A 371 -34.54 13.94 45.62
N LYS A 372 -33.35 14.13 45.08
CA LYS A 372 -32.16 14.73 45.71
C LYS A 372 -31.58 15.79 44.81
N GLN A 373 -30.98 16.81 45.38
CA GLN A 373 -30.23 17.82 44.63
C GLN A 373 -28.77 17.48 44.62
N THR A 374 -28.12 17.60 43.46
CA THR A 374 -26.68 17.47 43.36
C THR A 374 -25.96 18.70 43.93
N ASP A 375 -24.80 18.48 44.49
CA ASP A 375 -23.91 19.55 44.95
C ASP A 375 -23.17 20.22 43.76
N ALA A 376 -22.24 21.14 44.04
CA ALA A 376 -21.44 21.83 43.03
C ALA A 376 -20.58 20.87 42.17
N ASN A 377 -20.28 19.67 42.65
CA ASN A 377 -19.55 18.63 41.93
C ASN A 377 -20.44 17.62 41.20
N GLY A 378 -21.74 17.90 41.12
CA GLY A 378 -22.72 17.02 40.51
C GLY A 378 -23.04 15.76 41.30
N THR A 379 -22.71 15.71 42.60
CA THR A 379 -22.92 14.54 43.46
C THR A 379 -24.18 14.68 44.29
N ALA A 380 -25.07 13.70 44.18
CA ALA A 380 -26.21 13.57 45.06
C ALA A 380 -26.02 12.42 46.05
N LYS A 381 -26.50 12.61 47.28
CA LYS A 381 -26.34 11.66 48.38
C LYS A 381 -27.73 11.23 48.92
N MET A 382 -27.81 9.97 49.34
CA MET A 382 -29.05 9.42 49.92
C MET A 382 -28.74 8.50 51.11
N ASN A 383 -29.46 8.73 52.21
CA ASN A 383 -29.40 7.80 53.33
C ASN A 383 -30.18 6.52 52.99
N ILE A 384 -29.58 5.39 53.31
CA ILE A 384 -30.21 4.07 53.15
C ILE A 384 -30.65 3.56 54.51
N MET A 385 -31.94 3.45 54.76
CA MET A 385 -32.53 2.99 56.02
C MET A 385 -33.41 1.73 55.84
N LEU A 386 -33.00 0.87 54.91
CA LEU A 386 -33.71 -0.37 54.65
C LEU A 386 -33.29 -1.48 55.62
N ARG A 387 -34.21 -2.43 55.87
CA ARG A 387 -33.88 -3.64 56.66
C ARG A 387 -32.74 -4.42 55.99
N PRO A 388 -32.04 -5.31 56.75
CA PRO A 388 -31.04 -6.16 56.12
C PRO A 388 -31.59 -6.91 54.91
N GLY A 389 -30.83 -6.87 53.78
CA GLY A 389 -31.22 -7.48 52.49
C GLY A 389 -30.40 -6.94 51.34
N HIS A 390 -30.66 -7.46 50.14
CA HIS A 390 -30.08 -6.99 48.90
C HIS A 390 -31.09 -6.16 48.12
N TYR A 391 -30.65 -4.98 47.66
CA TYR A 391 -31.52 -4.04 46.99
C TYR A 391 -30.87 -3.51 45.74
N ILE A 392 -31.64 -3.27 44.69
CA ILE A 392 -31.20 -2.56 43.48
C ILE A 392 -31.62 -1.11 43.62
N LEU A 393 -30.64 -0.21 43.51
CA LEU A 393 -30.89 1.23 43.43
C LEU A 393 -30.64 1.69 42.00
N THR A 394 -31.63 2.39 41.43
CA THR A 394 -31.53 3.02 40.12
C THR A 394 -31.46 4.53 40.28
N ALA A 395 -30.59 5.20 39.56
CA ALA A 395 -30.44 6.65 39.54
C ALA A 395 -30.70 7.20 38.11
N TYR A 396 -31.37 8.33 38.00
CA TYR A 396 -31.69 9.01 36.74
C TYR A 396 -31.97 10.50 36.94
#